data_02bf1dc56a54a0b50dcca1eb2c716c27
#
_entry.id   02bf1dc56a54a0b50dcca1eb2c716c27
#
_cell.length_a   1.000
_cell.length_b   1.000
_cell.length_c   1.000
_cell.angle_alpha   90.00
_cell.angle_beta   90.00
_cell.angle_gamma   90.00
#
_symmetry.space_group_name_H-M   'P 1'
#
loop_
_entity.id
_entity.type
_entity.pdbx_description
1 polymer ?
#
loop_
_entity_poly.entity_id
_entity_poly.type
_entity_poly.pdbx_seq_one_letter_code
_entity_poly.pdbx_strand_id
1 'polypeptide(L)'
;MSKVVSATFRDSLSVSLTVGAYGVAFGAAAVANGFSVLQSCLLSLLTFSGASQFAVIGVIGAGGTAISGIATASLLGVRNALYGVIMAPRLQVKGIKRVIAAQVTIDESTGCLLYTSDAADE
;
A
#
# COMPACT_ATOMS: atom_id res chain seq x y z
N MET A 1 -9.91 -24.55 12.84
CA MET A 1 -9.61 -23.13 13.14
C MET A 1 -8.13 -22.83 13.35
N SER A 2 -7.43 -23.56 14.20
CA SER A 2 -5.98 -23.31 14.44
C SER A 2 -5.11 -23.46 13.19
N LYS A 3 -5.38 -24.42 12.33
CA LYS A 3 -4.62 -24.63 11.07
C LYS A 3 -4.84 -23.49 10.07
N VAL A 4 -6.05 -22.96 9.97
CA VAL A 4 -6.37 -21.83 9.08
C VAL A 4 -5.69 -20.55 9.57
N VAL A 5 -5.74 -20.30 10.88
CA VAL A 5 -5.07 -19.13 11.49
C VAL A 5 -3.55 -19.22 11.29
N SER A 6 -2.96 -20.39 11.48
CA SER A 6 -1.53 -20.60 11.27
C SER A 6 -1.10 -20.43 9.82
N ALA A 7 -1.90 -20.92 8.86
CA ALA A 7 -1.64 -20.73 7.44
C ALA A 7 -1.76 -19.25 7.04
N THR A 8 -2.82 -18.58 7.48
CA THR A 8 -3.03 -17.14 7.22
C THR A 8 -1.89 -16.30 7.81
N PHE A 9 -1.44 -16.61 9.02
CA PHE A 9 -0.32 -15.91 9.65
C PHE A 9 0.97 -16.09 8.84
N ARG A 10 1.26 -17.30 8.40
CA ARG A 10 2.45 -17.60 7.59
C ARG A 10 2.41 -16.88 6.25
N ASP A 11 1.25 -16.89 5.59
CA ASP A 11 1.08 -16.23 4.30
C ASP A 11 1.16 -14.70 4.44
N SER A 12 0.56 -14.15 5.47
CA SER A 12 0.67 -12.72 5.79
C SER A 12 2.11 -12.30 6.10
N LEU A 13 2.85 -13.13 6.82
CA LEU A 13 4.25 -12.88 7.12
C LEU A 13 5.11 -12.91 5.84
N SER A 14 4.87 -13.87 4.96
CA SER A 14 5.56 -13.97 3.68
C SER A 14 5.32 -12.74 2.79
N VAL A 15 4.06 -12.32 2.68
CA VAL A 15 3.69 -11.10 1.94
C VAL A 15 4.34 -9.86 2.56
N SER A 16 4.30 -9.74 3.89
CA SER A 16 4.89 -8.61 4.60
C SER A 16 6.41 -8.51 4.40
N LEU A 17 7.12 -9.64 4.39
CA LEU A 17 8.55 -9.67 4.12
C LEU A 17 8.86 -9.23 2.69
N THR A 18 8.08 -9.69 1.72
CA THR A 18 8.21 -9.33 0.31
C THR A 18 7.97 -7.83 0.11
N VAL A 19 6.89 -7.31 0.68
CA VAL A 19 6.56 -5.87 0.61
C VAL A 19 7.59 -5.04 1.36
N GLY A 20 8.12 -5.52 2.47
CA GLY A 20 9.22 -4.87 3.19
C GLY A 20 10.49 -4.75 2.34
N ALA A 21 10.80 -5.76 1.55
CA ALA A 21 11.91 -5.72 0.60
C ALA A 21 11.69 -4.63 -0.48
N TYR A 22 10.46 -4.46 -0.95
CA TYR A 22 10.12 -3.34 -1.84
C TYR A 22 10.32 -1.98 -1.16
N GLY A 23 10.05 -1.87 0.12
CA GLY A 23 10.30 -0.66 0.90
C GLY A 23 11.79 -0.28 0.92
N VAL A 24 12.67 -1.25 1.06
CA VAL A 24 14.14 -1.03 0.97
C VAL A 24 14.53 -0.55 -0.42
N ALA A 25 14.01 -1.21 -1.46
CA ALA A 25 14.26 -0.81 -2.86
C ALA A 25 13.74 0.61 -3.14
N PHE A 26 12.57 0.96 -2.62
CA PHE A 26 12.02 2.32 -2.71
C PHE A 26 12.94 3.34 -2.06
N GLY A 27 13.40 3.10 -0.84
CA GLY A 27 14.30 4.00 -0.12
C GLY A 27 15.61 4.24 -0.90
N ALA A 28 16.22 3.20 -1.43
CA ALA A 28 17.41 3.29 -2.25
C ALA A 28 17.15 4.08 -3.54
N ALA A 29 16.07 3.81 -4.24
CA ALA A 29 15.68 4.49 -5.46
C ALA A 29 15.37 5.97 -5.21
N ALA A 30 14.68 6.29 -4.13
CA ALA A 30 14.35 7.68 -3.77
C ALA A 30 15.61 8.50 -3.52
N VAL A 31 16.54 7.99 -2.72
CA VAL A 31 17.82 8.67 -2.45
C VAL A 31 18.64 8.81 -3.73
N ALA A 32 18.70 7.80 -4.58
CA ALA A 32 19.40 7.86 -5.87
C ALA A 32 18.82 8.93 -6.82
N ASN A 33 17.52 9.25 -6.68
CA ASN A 33 16.86 10.31 -7.46
C ASN A 33 16.86 11.68 -6.75
N GLY A 34 17.66 11.85 -5.71
CA GLY A 34 17.89 13.14 -5.05
C GLY A 34 16.90 13.46 -3.91
N PHE A 35 16.06 12.52 -3.50
CA PHE A 35 15.19 12.72 -2.35
C PHE A 35 15.97 12.59 -1.05
N SER A 36 15.68 13.44 -0.08
CA SER A 36 16.20 13.28 1.27
C SER A 36 15.50 12.12 1.99
N VAL A 37 16.12 11.61 3.04
CA VAL A 37 15.50 10.55 3.87
C VAL A 37 14.15 11.00 4.41
N LEU A 38 14.05 12.24 4.88
CA LEU A 38 12.80 12.80 5.39
C LEU A 38 11.71 12.86 4.31
N GLN A 39 12.05 13.32 3.10
CA GLN A 39 11.13 13.37 1.97
C GLN A 39 10.64 11.97 1.59
N SER A 40 11.53 11.00 1.57
CA SER A 40 11.20 9.60 1.27
C SER A 40 10.25 9.00 2.32
N CYS A 41 10.50 9.28 3.59
CA CYS A 41 9.64 8.84 4.69
C CYS A 41 8.25 9.48 4.62
N LEU A 42 8.17 10.79 4.37
CA LEU A 42 6.90 11.51 4.23
C LEU A 42 6.11 10.99 3.03
N LEU A 43 6.78 10.78 1.90
CA LEU A 43 6.16 10.23 0.70
C LEU A 43 5.61 8.84 0.98
N SER A 44 6.34 8.00 1.67
CA SER A 44 5.92 6.67 2.06
C SER A 44 4.70 6.68 2.98
N LEU A 45 4.64 7.58 3.95
CA LEU A 45 3.51 7.72 4.86
C LEU A 45 2.26 8.28 4.19
N LEU A 46 2.40 9.21 3.26
CA LEU A 46 1.28 9.88 2.62
C LEU A 46 0.67 9.06 1.49
N THR A 47 1.48 8.44 0.66
CA THR A 47 0.98 7.70 -0.50
C THR A 47 0.58 6.28 -0.19
N PHE A 48 1.21 5.64 0.75
CA PHE A 48 0.95 4.28 1.25
C PHE A 48 0.66 3.23 0.14
N SER A 49 1.10 3.49 -1.06
CA SER A 49 0.97 2.59 -2.21
C SER A 49 2.32 2.51 -2.92
N GLY A 50 2.84 1.31 -3.02
CA GLY A 50 4.13 1.07 -3.67
C GLY A 50 4.16 1.59 -5.10
N ALA A 51 3.12 1.34 -5.88
CA ALA A 51 3.02 1.80 -7.25
C ALA A 51 3.07 3.34 -7.34
N SER A 52 2.33 4.03 -6.48
CA SER A 52 2.30 5.50 -6.43
C SER A 52 3.64 6.08 -6.03
N GLN A 53 4.30 5.49 -5.04
CA GLN A 53 5.63 5.91 -4.57
C GLN A 53 6.67 5.82 -5.67
N PHE A 54 6.77 4.67 -6.33
CA PHE A 54 7.72 4.46 -7.43
C PHE A 54 7.41 5.35 -8.63
N ALA A 55 6.14 5.59 -8.91
CA ALA A 55 5.73 6.49 -9.98
C ALA A 55 6.19 7.94 -9.73
N VAL A 56 6.05 8.45 -8.49
CA VAL A 56 6.51 9.79 -8.12
C VAL A 56 8.02 9.93 -8.32
N ILE A 57 8.80 9.02 -7.75
CA ILE A 57 10.27 9.09 -7.89
C ILE A 57 10.73 8.88 -9.33
N GLY A 58 10.03 8.03 -10.09
CA GLY A 58 10.31 7.82 -11.51
C GLY A 58 10.05 9.06 -12.36
N VAL A 59 8.92 9.73 -12.16
CA VAL A 59 8.59 10.97 -12.87
C VAL A 59 9.58 12.08 -12.55
N ILE A 60 9.89 12.29 -11.27
CA ILE A 60 10.83 13.34 -10.84
C ILE A 60 12.25 13.00 -11.27
N GLY A 61 12.67 11.73 -11.17
CA GLY A 61 13.97 11.27 -11.61
C GLY A 61 14.19 11.40 -13.13
N ALA A 62 13.13 11.31 -13.91
CA ALA A 62 13.17 11.54 -15.36
C ALA A 62 13.12 13.03 -15.75
N GLY A 63 13.16 13.95 -14.78
CA GLY A 63 13.11 15.40 -15.03
C GLY A 63 11.70 15.97 -15.05
N GLY A 64 10.68 15.21 -14.64
CA GLY A 64 9.32 15.68 -14.51
C GLY A 64 9.12 16.65 -13.34
N THR A 65 8.01 17.39 -13.35
CA THR A 65 7.66 18.31 -12.28
C THR A 65 7.02 17.60 -11.09
N ALA A 66 7.04 18.22 -9.92
CA ALA A 66 6.33 17.72 -8.74
C ALA A 66 4.82 17.58 -9.01
N ILE A 67 4.23 18.46 -9.78
CA ILE A 67 2.81 18.42 -10.17
C ILE A 67 2.53 17.14 -10.99
N SER A 68 3.38 16.83 -11.95
CA SER A 68 3.26 15.60 -12.75
C SER A 68 3.37 14.34 -11.88
N GLY A 69 4.29 14.35 -10.92
CA GLY A 69 4.45 13.26 -9.95
C GLY A 69 3.20 13.06 -9.09
N ILE A 70 2.65 14.15 -8.56
CA ILE A 70 1.42 14.12 -7.75
C ILE A 70 0.22 13.65 -8.58
N ALA A 71 0.07 14.14 -9.82
CA ALA A 71 -1.00 13.71 -10.71
C ALA A 71 -0.94 12.21 -11.00
N THR A 72 0.25 11.69 -11.29
CA THR A 72 0.48 10.27 -11.54
C THR A 72 0.19 9.44 -10.29
N ALA A 73 0.67 9.86 -9.13
CA ALA A 73 0.39 9.19 -7.86
C ALA A 73 -1.10 9.18 -7.53
N SER A 74 -1.81 10.26 -7.80
CA SER A 74 -3.26 10.39 -7.58
C SER A 74 -4.05 9.43 -8.46
N LEU A 75 -3.71 9.33 -9.74
CA LEU A 75 -4.33 8.38 -10.67
C LEU A 75 -4.14 6.93 -10.20
N LEU A 76 -2.95 6.57 -9.77
CA LEU A 76 -2.68 5.24 -9.24
C LEU A 76 -3.37 5.02 -7.89
N GLY A 77 -3.55 6.06 -7.10
CA GLY A 77 -4.24 6.02 -5.81
C GLY A 77 -5.75 5.79 -5.92
N VAL A 78 -6.38 6.10 -7.06
CA VAL A 78 -7.82 5.82 -7.29
C VAL A 78 -8.13 4.34 -7.09
N ARG A 79 -7.24 3.46 -7.47
CA ARG A 79 -7.37 2.02 -7.24
C ARG A 79 -7.59 1.69 -5.76
N ASN A 80 -6.84 2.31 -4.86
CA ASN A 80 -6.98 2.10 -3.40
C ASN A 80 -8.33 2.60 -2.88
N ALA A 81 -8.88 3.67 -3.45
CA ALA A 81 -10.22 4.14 -3.13
C ALA A 81 -11.28 3.10 -3.49
N LEU A 82 -11.15 2.43 -4.64
CA LEU A 82 -12.03 1.34 -5.05
C LEU A 82 -11.93 0.15 -4.08
N TYR A 83 -10.75 -0.21 -3.63
CA TYR A 83 -10.56 -1.24 -2.60
C TYR A 83 -11.22 -0.84 -1.28
N GLY A 84 -11.13 0.41 -0.90
CA GLY A 84 -11.81 0.94 0.29
C GLY A 84 -13.32 0.77 0.22
N VAL A 85 -13.92 1.03 -0.93
CA VAL A 85 -15.37 0.83 -1.16
C VAL A 85 -15.74 -0.66 -1.04
N ILE A 86 -14.95 -1.55 -1.63
CA ILE A 86 -15.20 -3.00 -1.58
C ILE A 86 -15.04 -3.54 -0.16
N MET A 87 -14.07 -3.03 0.60
CA MET A 87 -13.78 -3.52 1.94
C MET A 87 -14.66 -2.91 3.04
N ALA A 88 -15.27 -1.76 2.79
CA ALA A 88 -16.07 -1.04 3.79
C ALA A 88 -17.16 -1.91 4.46
N PRO A 89 -17.95 -2.71 3.73
CA PRO A 89 -18.95 -3.58 4.35
C PRO A 89 -18.34 -4.69 5.23
N ARG A 90 -17.13 -5.14 4.91
CA ARG A 90 -16.44 -6.22 5.63
C ARG A 90 -15.77 -5.74 6.90
N LEU A 91 -15.21 -4.56 6.87
CA LEU A 91 -14.48 -3.99 8.01
C LEU A 91 -15.38 -3.39 9.08
N GLN A 92 -16.55 -2.86 8.70
CA GLN A 92 -17.58 -2.30 9.59
C GLN A 92 -17.06 -1.32 10.65
N VAL A 93 -15.99 -0.59 10.32
CA VAL A 93 -15.35 0.37 11.23
C VAL A 93 -15.92 1.77 11.06
N LYS A 94 -15.95 2.55 12.16
CA LYS A 94 -16.51 3.90 12.20
C LYS A 94 -15.51 4.89 12.80
N GLY A 95 -15.73 6.17 12.54
CA GLY A 95 -14.94 7.25 13.11
C GLY A 95 -13.48 7.23 12.65
N ILE A 96 -12.57 7.53 13.57
CA ILE A 96 -11.12 7.57 13.30
C ILE A 96 -10.58 6.22 12.83
N LYS A 97 -11.15 5.12 13.30
CA LYS A 97 -10.77 3.76 12.88
C LYS A 97 -11.00 3.55 11.39
N ARG A 98 -12.01 4.19 10.81
CA ARG A 98 -12.28 4.15 9.37
C ARG A 98 -11.16 4.81 8.57
N VAL A 99 -10.62 5.92 9.07
CA VAL A 99 -9.51 6.62 8.42
C VAL A 99 -8.24 5.76 8.46
N ILE A 100 -7.94 5.18 9.62
CA ILE A 100 -6.79 4.28 9.78
C ILE A 100 -6.94 3.05 8.88
N ALA A 101 -8.12 2.44 8.86
CA ALA A 101 -8.40 1.29 8.01
C ALA A 101 -8.26 1.64 6.51
N ALA A 102 -8.71 2.82 6.10
CA ALA A 102 -8.54 3.29 4.73
C ALA A 102 -7.04 3.47 4.37
N GLN A 103 -6.24 3.95 5.32
CA GLN A 103 -4.82 4.14 5.11
C GLN A 103 -4.06 2.82 4.91
N VAL A 104 -4.46 1.75 5.60
CA VAL A 104 -3.81 0.43 5.49
C VAL A 104 -4.44 -0.48 4.43
N THR A 105 -5.49 0.00 3.75
CA THR A 105 -6.12 -0.76 2.66
C THR A 105 -5.33 -0.57 1.37
N ILE A 106 -4.55 -1.57 1.03
CA ILE A 106 -3.73 -1.63 -0.17
C ILE A 106 -4.01 -2.95 -0.92
N ASP A 107 -3.37 -3.15 -2.06
CA ASP A 107 -3.56 -4.34 -2.89
C ASP A 107 -3.36 -5.63 -2.09
N GLU A 108 -2.26 -5.70 -1.36
CA GLU A 108 -1.84 -6.87 -0.60
C GLU A 108 -2.81 -7.17 0.56
N SER A 109 -3.20 -6.15 1.30
CA SER A 109 -4.15 -6.33 2.42
C SER A 109 -5.54 -6.70 1.92
N THR A 110 -5.98 -6.13 0.80
CA THR A 110 -7.25 -6.44 0.16
C THR A 110 -7.25 -7.87 -0.37
N GLY A 111 -6.21 -8.28 -1.06
CA GLY A 111 -6.07 -9.64 -1.57
C GLY A 111 -6.05 -10.66 -0.44
N CYS A 112 -5.33 -10.39 0.62
CA CYS A 112 -5.25 -11.27 1.80
C CYS A 112 -6.61 -11.42 2.49
N LEU A 113 -7.36 -10.32 2.66
CA LEU A 113 -8.70 -10.35 3.28
C LEU A 113 -9.71 -11.10 2.42
N LEU A 114 -9.71 -10.88 1.11
CA LEU A 114 -10.60 -11.58 0.19
C LEU A 114 -10.33 -13.08 0.21
N TYR A 115 -9.07 -13.47 0.09
CA TYR A 115 -8.68 -14.87 0.12
C TYR A 115 -9.08 -15.55 1.44
N THR A 116 -8.85 -14.90 2.58
CA THR A 116 -9.23 -15.44 3.88
C THR A 116 -10.73 -15.56 4.05
N SER A 117 -11.51 -14.59 3.55
CA SER A 117 -12.98 -14.62 3.62
C SER A 117 -13.53 -15.74 2.73
N ASP A 118 -13.01 -15.91 1.53
CA ASP A 118 -13.46 -16.96 0.61
C ASP A 118 -13.14 -18.36 1.17
N ALA A 119 -11.98 -18.52 1.77
CA ALA A 119 -11.62 -19.78 2.44
C ALA A 119 -12.47 -20.10 3.67
N ALA A 120 -13.02 -19.09 4.35
CA ALA A 120 -13.92 -19.28 5.48
C ALA A 120 -15.34 -19.65 5.06
N ASP A 121 -15.75 -19.30 3.84
CA ASP A 121 -17.06 -19.61 3.26
C ASP A 121 -17.13 -21.01 2.63
N GLU A 122 -16.02 -21.63 2.35
CA GLU A 122 -15.89 -23.03 1.89
C GLU A 122 -15.90 -24.02 3.06
#